data_5517b456d148ea6885d00aa588312908
#
_entry.id   5517b456d148ea6885d00aa588312908
#
_cell.length_a   1.000
_cell.length_b   1.000
_cell.length_c   1.000
_cell.angle_alpha   90.00
_cell.angle_beta   90.00
_cell.angle_gamma   90.00
#
_symmetry.space_group_name_H-M   'P 1'
#
loop_
_entity.id
_entity.type
_entity.pdbx_description
1 polymer ?
#
loop_
_entity_poly.entity_id
_entity_poly.type
_entity_poly.pdbx_seq_one_letter_code
_entity_poly.pdbx_strand_id
1 'polypeptide(L)'
;MNNTVTVVGAGLAGCEAAWQLAQRGVSVRLCEMKPSQHSPAHHSDDFAELVCSNSLRSDELTNAAGLLKEELRRLDSLILSCADANRVEAGGALA
;
A
#
# COMPACT_ATOMS: atom_id res chain seq x y z
N MET A 1 -20.66 22.00 -1.99
CA MET A 1 -20.98 20.78 -1.24
C MET A 1 -19.69 19.99 -0.99
N ASN A 2 -19.39 19.68 0.24
CA ASN A 2 -18.19 18.91 0.57
C ASN A 2 -18.48 17.43 0.44
N ASN A 3 -17.89 16.83 -0.58
CA ASN A 3 -17.90 15.38 -0.72
C ASN A 3 -16.60 14.85 -0.13
N THR A 4 -16.68 14.23 1.02
CA THR A 4 -15.56 13.58 1.67
C THR A 4 -15.72 12.08 1.57
N VAL A 5 -14.68 11.40 1.08
CA VAL A 5 -14.64 9.95 1.05
C VAL A 5 -13.95 9.45 2.30
N THR A 6 -14.61 8.54 3.01
CA THR A 6 -14.03 7.91 4.19
C THR A 6 -13.38 6.59 3.78
N VAL A 7 -12.10 6.44 4.14
CA VAL A 7 -11.34 5.20 3.96
C VAL A 7 -11.09 4.60 5.33
N VAL A 8 -11.54 3.38 5.55
CA VAL A 8 -11.42 2.70 6.83
C VAL A 8 -10.27 1.70 6.77
N GLY A 9 -9.26 1.91 7.60
CA GLY A 9 -8.06 1.11 7.66
C GLY A 9 -6.93 1.73 6.85
N ALA A 10 -5.78 1.95 7.49
CA ALA A 10 -4.58 2.52 6.89
C ALA A 10 -3.52 1.44 6.65
N GLY A 11 -3.93 0.29 6.12
CA GLY A 11 -3.05 -0.72 5.60
C GLY A 11 -2.56 -0.38 4.20
N LEU A 12 -2.01 -1.34 3.49
CA LEU A 12 -1.51 -1.11 2.13
C LEU A 12 -2.61 -0.61 1.19
N ALA A 13 -3.77 -1.26 1.21
CA ALA A 13 -4.88 -0.88 0.34
C ALA A 13 -5.49 0.46 0.71
N GLY A 14 -5.71 0.70 2.01
CA GLY A 14 -6.31 1.95 2.47
C GLY A 14 -5.42 3.16 2.23
N CYS A 15 -4.11 3.02 2.46
CA CYS A 15 -3.16 4.08 2.17
C CYS A 15 -3.12 4.41 0.67
N GLU A 16 -3.12 3.39 -0.18
CA GLU A 16 -3.15 3.60 -1.63
C GLU A 16 -4.42 4.32 -2.06
N ALA A 17 -5.57 3.87 -1.56
CA ALA A 17 -6.86 4.49 -1.89
C ALA A 17 -6.91 5.95 -1.45
N ALA A 18 -6.49 6.25 -0.23
CA ALA A 18 -6.47 7.61 0.29
C ALA A 18 -5.55 8.51 -0.53
N TRP A 19 -4.36 8.02 -0.89
CA TRP A 19 -3.43 8.76 -1.71
C TRP A 19 -3.99 9.06 -3.10
N GLN A 20 -4.57 8.05 -3.75
CA GLN A 20 -5.13 8.22 -5.11
C GLN A 20 -6.28 9.23 -5.11
N LEU A 21 -7.14 9.19 -4.11
CA LEU A 21 -8.23 10.15 -3.95
C LEU A 21 -7.69 11.57 -3.76
N ALA A 22 -6.72 11.73 -2.85
CA ALA A 22 -6.13 13.02 -2.55
C ALA A 22 -5.42 13.61 -3.78
N GLN A 23 -4.72 12.79 -4.56
CA GLN A 23 -4.06 13.22 -5.78
C GLN A 23 -5.05 13.73 -6.83
N ARG A 24 -6.29 13.30 -6.76
CA ARG A 24 -7.36 13.72 -7.65
C ARG A 24 -8.22 14.86 -7.10
N GLY A 25 -7.76 15.48 -6.01
CA GLY A 25 -8.44 16.61 -5.40
C GLY A 25 -9.67 16.25 -4.58
N VAL A 26 -9.84 14.97 -4.25
CA VAL A 26 -10.96 14.52 -3.41
C VAL A 26 -10.57 14.65 -1.96
N SER A 27 -11.47 15.21 -1.14
CA SER A 27 -11.31 15.26 0.32
C SER A 27 -11.39 13.85 0.90
N VAL A 28 -10.42 13.44 1.72
CA VAL A 28 -10.34 12.09 2.27
C VAL A 28 -10.30 12.14 3.78
N ARG A 29 -11.06 11.24 4.39
CA ARG A 29 -10.99 10.96 5.82
C ARG A 29 -10.47 9.54 6.01
N LEU A 30 -9.23 9.41 6.46
CA LEU A 30 -8.60 8.12 6.72
C LEU A 30 -8.76 7.75 8.18
N CYS A 31 -9.42 6.63 8.46
CA CYS A 31 -9.66 6.13 9.80
C CYS A 31 -8.82 4.89 10.05
N GLU A 32 -8.07 4.90 11.15
CA GLU A 32 -7.17 3.80 11.51
C GLU A 32 -7.28 3.50 13.00
N MET A 33 -7.31 2.22 13.38
CA MET A 33 -7.42 1.82 14.79
C MET A 33 -6.11 1.96 15.56
N LYS A 34 -4.96 1.93 14.89
CA LYS A 34 -3.67 2.17 15.53
C LYS A 34 -3.58 3.64 15.98
N PRO A 35 -2.87 3.95 17.06
CA PRO A 35 -2.15 3.05 17.95
C PRO A 35 -3.03 2.40 19.01
N SER A 36 -4.30 2.76 19.12
CA SER A 36 -5.18 2.28 20.20
C SER A 36 -5.38 0.78 20.17
N GLN A 37 -5.46 0.20 18.98
CA GLN A 37 -5.62 -1.24 18.79
C GLN A 37 -4.77 -1.73 17.60
N HIS A 38 -4.40 -3.00 17.65
CA HIS A 38 -3.68 -3.70 16.59
C HIS A 38 -4.35 -5.05 16.35
N SER A 39 -4.29 -5.56 15.11
CA SER A 39 -4.65 -6.94 14.86
C SER A 39 -3.52 -7.84 15.39
N PRO A 40 -3.77 -9.18 15.57
CA PRO A 40 -2.69 -10.08 16.01
C PRO A 40 -1.49 -10.11 15.07
N ALA A 41 -1.65 -9.74 13.79
CA ALA A 41 -0.58 -9.73 12.81
C ALA A 41 0.26 -8.45 12.82
N HIS A 42 -0.24 -7.38 13.43
CA HIS A 42 0.42 -6.07 13.41
C HIS A 42 1.25 -5.84 14.67
N HIS A 43 2.43 -5.26 14.50
CA HIS A 43 3.38 -5.01 15.59
C HIS A 43 3.86 -3.55 15.65
N SER A 44 3.60 -2.75 14.60
CA SER A 44 4.02 -1.36 14.50
C SER A 44 2.82 -0.44 14.56
N ASP A 45 3.01 0.80 15.00
CA ASP A 45 2.00 1.87 14.92
C ASP A 45 1.97 2.52 13.54
N ASP A 46 2.87 2.14 12.65
CA ASP A 46 2.97 2.73 11.32
C ASP A 46 1.83 2.27 10.40
N PHE A 47 1.48 3.12 9.46
CA PHE A 47 0.56 2.79 8.39
C PHE A 47 1.24 1.86 7.38
N ALA A 48 0.45 1.14 6.60
CA ALA A 48 0.91 0.29 5.51
C ALA A 48 1.97 -0.74 5.94
N GLU A 49 1.78 -1.34 7.10
CA GLU A 49 2.71 -2.33 7.63
C GLU A 49 2.66 -3.63 6.84
N LEU A 50 3.85 -4.16 6.46
CA LEU A 50 3.97 -5.51 5.90
C LEU A 50 3.91 -6.51 7.05
N VAL A 51 2.95 -7.45 7.02
CA VAL A 51 2.66 -8.30 8.17
C VAL A 51 3.09 -9.75 8.03
N CYS A 52 3.17 -10.29 6.83
CA CYS A 52 3.50 -11.71 6.62
C CYS A 52 4.97 -11.93 6.32
N SER A 53 5.61 -10.99 5.64
CA SER A 53 7.02 -11.03 5.26
C SER A 53 7.45 -9.63 4.86
N ASN A 54 8.76 -9.43 4.69
CA ASN A 54 9.28 -8.16 4.19
C ASN A 54 9.26 -8.12 2.65
N SER A 55 8.27 -8.75 2.03
CA SER A 55 8.21 -8.91 0.60
C SER A 55 6.79 -8.73 0.08
N LEU A 56 6.66 -8.11 -1.07
CA LEU A 56 5.43 -8.04 -1.85
C LEU A 56 5.37 -9.16 -2.90
N ARG A 57 6.17 -10.21 -2.73
CA ARG A 57 6.24 -11.39 -3.59
C ARG A 57 6.84 -11.07 -4.94
N SER A 58 6.49 -11.84 -5.96
CA SER A 58 7.13 -11.75 -7.26
C SER A 58 7.01 -10.38 -7.93
N ASP A 59 8.10 -9.98 -8.58
CA ASP A 59 8.18 -8.78 -9.41
C ASP A 59 8.42 -9.14 -10.88
N GLU A 60 8.31 -10.41 -11.24
CA GLU A 60 8.55 -10.88 -12.60
C GLU A 60 7.31 -10.74 -13.48
N LEU A 61 7.48 -10.14 -14.66
CA LEU A 61 6.37 -9.88 -15.59
C LEU A 61 5.72 -11.15 -16.13
N THR A 62 6.41 -12.28 -16.00
CA THR A 62 5.93 -13.58 -16.52
C THR A 62 4.90 -14.24 -15.63
N ASN A 63 4.60 -13.67 -14.45
CA ASN A 63 3.56 -14.19 -13.59
C ASN A 63 2.59 -13.08 -13.16
N ALA A 64 1.42 -13.50 -12.68
CA ALA A 64 0.32 -12.59 -12.40
C ALA A 64 0.68 -11.54 -11.34
N ALA A 65 1.37 -11.92 -10.28
CA ALA A 65 1.72 -11.00 -9.19
C ALA A 65 2.68 -9.90 -9.67
N GLY A 66 3.66 -10.26 -10.50
CA GLY A 66 4.59 -9.29 -11.07
C GLY A 66 3.93 -8.39 -12.10
N LEU A 67 3.07 -8.97 -12.95
CA LEU A 67 2.33 -8.19 -13.94
C LEU A 67 1.40 -7.17 -13.28
N LEU A 68 0.69 -7.56 -12.23
CA LEU A 68 -0.16 -6.65 -11.46
C LEU A 68 0.65 -5.47 -10.92
N LYS A 69 1.84 -5.72 -10.39
CA LYS A 69 2.70 -4.66 -9.88
C LYS A 69 3.10 -3.68 -10.98
N GLU A 70 3.41 -4.18 -12.16
CA GLU A 70 3.75 -3.32 -13.29
C GLU A 70 2.56 -2.46 -13.71
N GLU A 71 1.37 -3.02 -13.72
CA GLU A 71 0.14 -2.26 -13.99
C GLU A 71 -0.07 -1.16 -12.95
N LEU A 72 0.15 -1.47 -11.67
CA LEU A 72 0.04 -0.49 -10.59
C LEU A 72 1.08 0.63 -10.73
N ARG A 73 2.31 0.30 -11.14
CA ARG A 73 3.34 1.31 -11.42
C ARG A 73 2.88 2.29 -12.50
N ARG A 74 2.28 1.78 -13.55
CA ARG A 74 1.76 2.62 -14.63
C ARG A 74 0.58 3.48 -14.22
N LEU A 75 -0.09 3.14 -13.11
CA LEU A 75 -1.15 3.93 -12.52
C LEU A 75 -0.65 4.86 -11.41
N ASP A 76 0.67 5.03 -11.28
CA ASP A 76 1.30 5.89 -10.27
C ASP A 76 1.00 5.47 -8.83
N SER A 77 1.08 4.17 -8.54
CA SER A 77 0.86 3.63 -7.20
C SER A 77 1.85 4.21 -6.20
N LEU A 78 1.35 4.72 -5.08
CA LEU A 78 2.18 5.17 -3.95
C LEU A 78 2.94 3.98 -3.36
N ILE A 79 2.25 2.88 -3.10
CA ILE A 79 2.84 1.70 -2.45
C ILE A 79 3.98 1.13 -3.29
N LEU A 80 3.77 0.97 -4.60
CA LEU A 80 4.83 0.47 -5.48
C LEU A 80 5.99 1.46 -5.61
N SER A 81 5.72 2.74 -5.62
CA SER A 81 6.77 3.77 -5.65
C SER A 81 7.65 3.68 -4.40
N CYS A 82 7.04 3.54 -3.23
CA CYS A 82 7.77 3.39 -1.97
C CYS A 82 8.53 2.06 -1.91
N ALA A 83 7.90 0.99 -2.37
CA ALA A 83 8.52 -0.33 -2.38
C ALA A 83 9.75 -0.36 -3.30
N ASP A 84 9.62 0.19 -4.51
CA ASP A 84 10.73 0.25 -5.45
C ASP A 84 11.90 1.09 -4.90
N ALA A 85 11.61 2.16 -4.20
CA ALA A 85 12.63 3.03 -3.61
C ALA A 85 13.37 2.38 -2.43
N ASN A 86 12.78 1.36 -1.81
CA ASN A 86 13.32 0.71 -0.61
C ASN A 86 13.62 -0.78 -0.83
N ARG A 87 13.67 -1.23 -2.07
CA ARG A 87 13.87 -2.65 -2.37
C ARG A 87 15.26 -3.14 -2.01
N VAL A 88 15.35 -4.43 -1.67
CA VAL A 88 16.62 -5.12 -1.44
C VAL A 88 16.71 -6.31 -2.39
N GLU A 89 17.92 -6.82 -2.61
CA GLU A 89 18.15 -7.99 -3.46
C GLU A 89 17.43 -9.22 -2.89
N ALA A 90 16.55 -9.82 -3.69
CA ALA A 90 15.76 -10.99 -3.29
C ALA A 90 15.35 -11.83 -4.51
N GLY A 91 16.23 -11.97 -5.50
CA GLY A 91 15.93 -12.69 -6.73
C GLY A 91 14.80 -12.02 -7.51
N GLY A 92 13.78 -12.78 -7.86
CA GLY A 92 12.63 -12.26 -8.59
C GLY A 92 11.53 -11.64 -7.73
N ALA A 93 11.77 -11.46 -6.43
CA ALA A 93 10.78 -10.88 -5.52
C ALA A 93 11.06 -9.40 -5.26
N LEU A 94 10.00 -8.65 -4.98
CA LEU A 94 10.10 -7.28 -4.51
C LEU A 94 10.13 -7.29 -2.98
N ALA A 95 11.33 -7.25 -2.41
CA ALA A 95 11.54 -7.27 -0.97
C ALA A 95 12.08 -5.94 -0.46
#